data_b8d0a6a0dc175093148400e9deb775cd
#
_entry.id   b8d0a6a0dc175093148400e9deb775cd
#
_cell.length_a   1.000
_cell.length_b   1.000
_cell.length_c   1.000
_cell.angle_alpha   90.00
_cell.angle_beta   90.00
_cell.angle_gamma   90.00
#
_symmetry.space_group_name_H-M   'P 1'
#
loop_
_entity.id
_entity.type
_entity.pdbx_description
1 polymer ?
#
loop_
_entity_poly.entity_id
_entity_poly.type
_entity_poly.pdbx_seq_one_letter_code
_entity_poly.pdbx_strand_id
1 'polypeptide(L)'
;MRMFMNDYSEGACPQIMDALLATNGEQCVGYTEGDPHCERARELIRTACGRDDVDVEFCIGGTSANVIGMTGLLEDWEGVICTPDGHINVHETGAVAACGRTVLPTDDADGFLSPEAAERVWQFQTSCGRHMTRPGAIYISNTTESGGVWDLARFDAICDWADGHGLKIFLDGARIASGLTSPAAGGLTLEHIARRCSAFYLGGTKNGMLMGEAMVIADPKLKAAFPFVQKERCGLLAKGRLLGVQFETAFAQPADGGEALYWQLARSANSCALKLRDGMVELGFEPYRHSDSNQQFFTVSTSQQQAFEAACSCETFFTLPDGRRVIRFVTSWATQPSDVDELLSLAKTLA
;
A
#
# COMPACT_ATOMS: atom_id res chain seq x y z
N MET A 1 6.56 -13.10 23.21
CA MET A 1 7.01 -12.87 21.82
C MET A 1 6.09 -11.85 21.15
N ARG A 2 6.65 -10.96 20.31
CA ARG A 2 5.88 -9.99 19.52
C ARG A 2 5.01 -10.69 18.47
N MET A 3 3.85 -10.09 18.13
CA MET A 3 3.02 -10.54 17.01
C MET A 3 3.64 -10.15 15.67
N PHE A 4 3.56 -11.04 14.68
CA PHE A 4 4.00 -10.83 13.31
C PHE A 4 2.83 -10.96 12.31
N MET A 5 1.61 -10.70 12.77
CA MET A 5 0.39 -10.89 11.99
C MET A 5 0.22 -9.81 10.89
N ASN A 6 0.48 -8.56 11.26
CA ASN A 6 0.29 -7.40 10.37
C ASN A 6 1.16 -6.21 10.80
N ASP A 7 1.16 -5.15 10.01
CA ASP A 7 1.93 -3.91 10.22
C ASP A 7 1.07 -2.75 10.77
N TYR A 8 -0.06 -3.06 11.40
CA TYR A 8 -0.99 -2.08 12.01
C TYR A 8 -1.54 -2.56 13.38
N SER A 9 -0.78 -3.39 14.09
CA SER A 9 -1.15 -3.83 15.45
C SER A 9 -0.78 -2.83 16.53
N GLU A 10 0.18 -1.95 16.27
CA GLU A 10 0.61 -0.88 17.17
C GLU A 10 -0.12 0.44 16.87
N GLY A 11 0.04 1.42 17.77
CA GLY A 11 -0.33 2.80 17.52
C GLY A 11 0.67 3.51 16.59
N ALA A 12 0.76 4.84 16.68
CA ALA A 12 1.77 5.58 15.95
C ALA A 12 3.15 5.52 16.61
N CYS A 13 4.20 5.75 15.80
CA CYS A 13 5.55 5.90 16.35
C CYS A 13 5.65 7.10 17.29
N PRO A 14 6.62 7.12 18.22
CA PRO A 14 6.74 8.16 19.24
C PRO A 14 6.74 9.58 18.67
N GLN A 15 7.46 9.83 17.58
CA GLN A 15 7.58 11.16 16.97
C GLN A 15 6.21 11.68 16.48
N ILE A 16 5.38 10.83 15.92
CA ILE A 16 4.02 11.17 15.48
C ILE A 16 3.13 11.44 16.71
N MET A 17 3.22 10.62 17.75
CA MET A 17 2.46 10.82 19.00
C MET A 17 2.83 12.13 19.69
N ASP A 18 4.12 12.44 19.76
CA ASP A 18 4.63 13.67 20.35
C ASP A 18 4.12 14.91 19.58
N ALA A 19 4.13 14.86 18.24
CA ALA A 19 3.60 15.94 17.41
C ALA A 19 2.08 16.14 17.61
N LEU A 20 1.31 15.05 17.69
CA LEU A 20 -0.13 15.11 17.96
C LEU A 20 -0.41 15.71 19.34
N LEU A 21 0.36 15.35 20.37
CA LEU A 21 0.24 15.89 21.72
C LEU A 21 0.62 17.38 21.77
N ALA A 22 1.73 17.74 21.13
CA ALA A 22 2.21 19.13 21.11
C ALA A 22 1.20 20.07 20.46
N THR A 23 0.51 19.62 19.42
CA THR A 23 -0.45 20.45 18.67
C THR A 23 -1.90 20.30 19.17
N ASN A 24 -2.18 19.46 20.19
CA ASN A 24 -3.56 19.11 20.59
C ASN A 24 -4.41 20.31 21.05
N GLY A 25 -3.78 21.35 21.60
CA GLY A 25 -4.48 22.56 22.08
C GLY A 25 -4.68 23.64 21.02
N GLU A 26 -4.14 23.49 19.81
CA GLU A 26 -4.25 24.49 18.76
C GLU A 26 -5.65 24.55 18.17
N GLN A 27 -6.10 25.78 17.86
CA GLN A 27 -7.34 26.00 17.13
C GLN A 27 -7.04 26.20 15.64
N CYS A 28 -7.40 25.20 14.84
CA CYS A 28 -7.29 25.24 13.40
C CYS A 28 -8.67 25.24 12.73
N VAL A 29 -8.72 25.58 11.46
CA VAL A 29 -9.95 25.41 10.66
C VAL A 29 -10.38 23.95 10.64
N GLY A 30 -11.67 23.71 10.53
CA GLY A 30 -12.17 22.34 10.38
C GLY A 30 -11.83 21.75 9.01
N TYR A 31 -11.88 20.43 8.92
CA TYR A 31 -11.55 19.64 7.75
C TYR A 31 -10.04 19.73 7.40
N THR A 32 -9.66 19.75 6.12
CA THR A 32 -8.25 19.75 5.70
C THR A 32 -7.86 21.00 4.92
N GLU A 33 -8.81 21.63 4.25
CA GLU A 33 -8.56 22.82 3.42
C GLU A 33 -8.29 24.05 4.30
N GLY A 34 -7.15 24.70 4.06
CA GLY A 34 -6.70 25.86 4.85
C GLY A 34 -6.19 25.54 6.25
N ASP A 35 -6.13 24.25 6.64
CA ASP A 35 -5.47 23.85 7.87
C ASP A 35 -3.94 23.92 7.70
N PRO A 36 -3.19 24.62 8.59
CA PRO A 36 -1.76 24.85 8.38
C PRO A 36 -0.93 23.56 8.36
N HIS A 37 -1.28 22.55 9.13
CA HIS A 37 -0.59 21.26 9.14
C HIS A 37 -0.86 20.47 7.87
N CYS A 38 -2.11 20.47 7.40
CA CYS A 38 -2.47 19.84 6.14
C CYS A 38 -1.77 20.52 4.95
N GLU A 39 -1.75 21.87 4.90
CA GLU A 39 -1.05 22.59 3.82
C GLU A 39 0.45 22.31 3.85
N ARG A 40 1.06 22.30 5.03
CA ARG A 40 2.48 21.97 5.16
C ARG A 40 2.78 20.53 4.71
N ALA A 41 1.96 19.58 5.11
CA ALA A 41 2.09 18.20 4.67
C ALA A 41 1.95 18.06 3.14
N ARG A 42 1.01 18.79 2.51
CA ARG A 42 0.85 18.85 1.05
C ARG A 42 2.12 19.35 0.34
N GLU A 43 2.71 20.44 0.83
CA GLU A 43 3.95 21.00 0.29
C GLU A 43 5.10 19.98 0.34
N LEU A 44 5.29 19.35 1.51
CA LEU A 44 6.35 18.35 1.70
C LEU A 44 6.18 17.13 0.78
N ILE A 45 4.95 16.66 0.61
CA ILE A 45 4.65 15.52 -0.27
C ILE A 45 4.85 15.92 -1.74
N ARG A 46 4.40 17.11 -2.19
CA ARG A 46 4.67 17.61 -3.54
C ARG A 46 6.17 17.67 -3.82
N THR A 47 6.94 18.19 -2.85
CA THR A 47 8.41 18.25 -2.93
C THR A 47 9.00 16.84 -3.07
N ALA A 48 8.55 15.88 -2.27
CA ALA A 48 9.00 14.47 -2.37
C ALA A 48 8.62 13.82 -3.70
N CYS A 49 7.50 14.20 -4.30
CA CYS A 49 7.06 13.75 -5.62
C CYS A 49 7.76 14.46 -6.79
N GLY A 50 8.51 15.55 -6.53
CA GLY A 50 9.10 16.39 -7.58
C GLY A 50 8.07 17.03 -8.50
N ARG A 51 6.85 17.33 -8.00
CA ARG A 51 5.72 17.85 -8.79
C ARG A 51 4.88 18.86 -8.00
N ASP A 52 4.78 20.08 -8.52
CA ASP A 52 3.96 21.16 -7.94
C ASP A 52 2.51 21.16 -8.46
N ASP A 53 2.27 20.48 -9.57
CA ASP A 53 0.98 20.45 -10.28
C ASP A 53 0.03 19.35 -9.81
N VAL A 54 0.40 18.56 -8.81
CA VAL A 54 -0.46 17.51 -8.23
C VAL A 54 -1.25 18.06 -7.03
N ASP A 55 -2.47 17.54 -6.84
CA ASP A 55 -3.19 17.71 -5.59
C ASP A 55 -2.80 16.61 -4.61
N VAL A 56 -2.77 16.95 -3.33
CA VAL A 56 -2.52 15.99 -2.25
C VAL A 56 -3.69 16.07 -1.28
N GLU A 57 -4.39 14.95 -1.10
CA GLU A 57 -5.58 14.86 -0.27
C GLU A 57 -5.47 13.72 0.74
N PHE A 58 -6.11 13.86 1.90
CA PHE A 58 -5.96 12.90 2.98
C PHE A 58 -7.20 12.03 3.11
N CYS A 59 -7.00 10.70 3.10
CA CYS A 59 -8.02 9.67 3.30
C CYS A 59 -7.86 9.02 4.67
N ILE A 60 -8.94 8.48 5.22
CA ILE A 60 -8.95 7.86 6.56
C ILE A 60 -8.33 6.45 6.61
N GLY A 61 -8.08 5.85 5.45
CA GLY A 61 -7.51 4.50 5.31
C GLY A 61 -7.52 4.05 3.87
N GLY A 62 -6.84 2.92 3.56
CA GLY A 62 -6.65 2.40 2.21
C GLY A 62 -7.95 2.11 1.45
N THR A 63 -8.89 1.40 2.06
CA THR A 63 -10.22 1.14 1.44
C THR A 63 -10.95 2.44 1.10
N SER A 64 -10.88 3.45 1.97
CA SER A 64 -11.46 4.78 1.68
C SER A 64 -10.76 5.43 0.49
N ALA A 65 -9.43 5.36 0.41
CA ALA A 65 -8.66 5.88 -0.72
C ALA A 65 -9.03 5.17 -2.03
N ASN A 66 -9.13 3.84 -2.01
CA ASN A 66 -9.51 3.04 -3.17
C ASN A 66 -10.94 3.36 -3.65
N VAL A 67 -11.90 3.43 -2.74
CA VAL A 67 -13.31 3.77 -3.06
C VAL A 67 -13.42 5.17 -3.65
N ILE A 68 -12.78 6.18 -3.04
CA ILE A 68 -12.83 7.56 -3.51
C ILE A 68 -12.12 7.68 -4.85
N GLY A 69 -10.93 7.09 -4.99
CA GLY A 69 -10.16 7.07 -6.23
C GLY A 69 -10.92 6.43 -7.37
N MET A 70 -11.43 5.22 -7.19
CA MET A 70 -12.18 4.50 -8.23
C MET A 70 -13.50 5.23 -8.58
N THR A 71 -14.20 5.77 -7.60
CA THR A 71 -15.45 6.52 -7.85
C THR A 71 -15.19 7.78 -8.67
N GLY A 72 -14.11 8.49 -8.40
CA GLY A 72 -13.80 9.75 -9.09
C GLY A 72 -13.08 9.58 -10.43
N LEU A 73 -12.32 8.51 -10.64
CA LEU A 73 -11.61 8.25 -11.90
C LEU A 73 -12.50 7.66 -12.98
N LEU A 74 -13.36 6.71 -12.60
CA LEU A 74 -14.14 5.90 -13.54
C LEU A 74 -15.52 6.52 -13.83
N GLU A 75 -16.03 6.28 -15.03
CA GLU A 75 -17.43 6.46 -15.34
C GLU A 75 -18.26 5.25 -14.87
N ASP A 76 -19.60 5.39 -14.78
CA ASP A 76 -20.50 4.33 -14.27
C ASP A 76 -20.46 3.05 -15.12
N TRP A 77 -20.09 3.16 -16.40
CA TRP A 77 -19.96 2.04 -17.35
C TRP A 77 -18.55 1.50 -17.46
N GLU A 78 -17.60 2.05 -16.68
CA GLU A 78 -16.20 1.64 -16.70
C GLU A 78 -15.87 0.70 -15.54
N GLY A 79 -14.81 -0.10 -15.77
CA GLY A 79 -14.24 -0.99 -14.79
C GLY A 79 -12.74 -0.80 -14.66
N VAL A 80 -12.19 -1.37 -13.60
CA VAL A 80 -10.77 -1.33 -13.27
C VAL A 80 -10.15 -2.72 -13.42
N ILE A 81 -9.09 -2.84 -14.23
CA ILE A 81 -8.32 -4.08 -14.36
C ILE A 81 -7.36 -4.20 -13.17
N CYS A 82 -7.32 -5.35 -12.53
CA CYS A 82 -6.41 -5.64 -11.43
C CYS A 82 -5.97 -7.11 -11.43
N THR A 83 -5.00 -7.46 -10.59
CA THR A 83 -4.65 -8.87 -10.33
C THR A 83 -5.76 -9.60 -9.58
N PRO A 84 -5.82 -10.95 -9.65
CA PRO A 84 -6.84 -11.73 -8.93
C PRO A 84 -6.80 -11.52 -7.41
N ASP A 85 -5.62 -11.31 -6.85
CA ASP A 85 -5.37 -11.05 -5.43
C ASP A 85 -5.39 -9.56 -5.06
N GLY A 86 -5.62 -8.66 -6.04
CA GLY A 86 -5.69 -7.22 -5.81
C GLY A 86 -6.65 -6.85 -4.68
N HIS A 87 -6.24 -5.96 -3.78
CA HIS A 87 -6.96 -5.66 -2.54
C HIS A 87 -8.42 -5.26 -2.77
N ILE A 88 -8.71 -4.47 -3.80
CA ILE A 88 -10.06 -4.07 -4.19
C ILE A 88 -10.94 -5.25 -4.64
N ASN A 89 -10.33 -6.37 -5.08
CA ASN A 89 -11.04 -7.54 -5.53
C ASN A 89 -11.39 -8.49 -4.37
N VAL A 90 -10.48 -8.67 -3.38
CA VAL A 90 -10.61 -9.76 -2.40
C VAL A 90 -10.69 -9.31 -0.94
N HIS A 91 -10.20 -8.11 -0.57
CA HIS A 91 -10.05 -7.71 0.83
C HIS A 91 -10.91 -6.50 1.27
N GLU A 92 -11.82 -6.00 0.42
CA GLU A 92 -12.64 -4.82 0.71
C GLU A 92 -14.16 -5.09 0.75
N THR A 93 -14.54 -6.37 0.86
CA THR A 93 -15.96 -6.77 0.95
C THR A 93 -16.82 -6.18 -0.19
N GLY A 94 -16.22 -6.00 -1.39
CA GLY A 94 -16.88 -5.43 -2.56
C GLY A 94 -17.13 -3.92 -2.49
N ALA A 95 -16.35 -3.16 -1.70
CA ALA A 95 -16.56 -1.72 -1.51
C ALA A 95 -16.58 -0.93 -2.83
N VAL A 96 -15.66 -1.23 -3.74
CA VAL A 96 -15.61 -0.60 -5.08
C VAL A 96 -16.85 -0.97 -5.91
N ALA A 97 -17.27 -2.23 -5.87
CA ALA A 97 -18.50 -2.67 -6.55
C ALA A 97 -19.76 -2.02 -5.96
N ALA A 98 -19.81 -1.86 -4.63
CA ALA A 98 -20.92 -1.16 -3.96
C ALA A 98 -21.04 0.32 -4.36
N CYS A 99 -19.97 0.90 -4.91
CA CYS A 99 -19.97 2.25 -5.48
C CYS A 99 -20.30 2.30 -6.98
N GLY A 100 -20.77 1.18 -7.53
CA GLY A 100 -21.16 1.10 -8.95
C GLY A 100 -19.99 0.98 -9.91
N ARG A 101 -18.81 0.54 -9.45
CA ARG A 101 -17.62 0.33 -10.29
C ARG A 101 -17.30 -1.15 -10.40
N THR A 102 -17.04 -1.63 -11.61
CA THR A 102 -16.76 -3.04 -11.86
C THR A 102 -15.26 -3.32 -11.68
N VAL A 103 -14.93 -4.36 -10.91
CA VAL A 103 -13.58 -4.89 -10.85
C VAL A 103 -13.43 -5.96 -11.92
N LEU A 104 -12.36 -5.90 -12.71
CA LEU A 104 -12.05 -6.77 -13.84
C LEU A 104 -10.73 -7.52 -13.55
N PRO A 105 -10.77 -8.62 -12.78
CA PRO A 105 -9.54 -9.32 -12.42
C PRO A 105 -8.92 -10.05 -13.62
N THR A 106 -7.59 -10.08 -13.67
CA THR A 106 -6.81 -10.88 -14.62
C THR A 106 -6.61 -12.31 -14.10
N ASP A 107 -5.77 -13.08 -14.79
CA ASP A 107 -5.34 -14.43 -14.43
C ASP A 107 -3.86 -14.50 -13.99
N ASP A 108 -3.25 -13.34 -13.66
CA ASP A 108 -1.88 -13.30 -13.17
C ASP A 108 -1.72 -14.08 -11.87
N ALA A 109 -0.64 -14.86 -11.78
CA ALA A 109 -0.41 -15.74 -10.64
C ALA A 109 0.68 -15.26 -9.68
N ASP A 110 1.49 -14.27 -10.08
CA ASP A 110 2.65 -13.80 -9.31
C ASP A 110 2.40 -12.52 -8.50
N GLY A 111 1.16 -12.00 -8.55
CA GLY A 111 0.74 -10.79 -7.82
C GLY A 111 1.08 -9.48 -8.54
N PHE A 112 1.74 -9.53 -9.69
CA PHE A 112 1.99 -8.36 -10.54
C PHE A 112 1.04 -8.35 -11.73
N LEU A 113 0.46 -7.19 -12.02
CA LEU A 113 -0.34 -7.01 -13.23
C LEU A 113 0.60 -6.95 -14.45
N SER A 114 0.50 -7.95 -15.32
CA SER A 114 1.29 -8.00 -16.56
C SER A 114 0.55 -7.37 -17.75
N PRO A 115 1.28 -6.74 -18.71
CA PRO A 115 0.68 -6.25 -19.94
C PRO A 115 -0.12 -7.32 -20.69
N GLU A 116 0.39 -8.56 -20.74
CA GLU A 116 -0.22 -9.68 -21.45
C GLU A 116 -1.56 -10.11 -20.82
N ALA A 117 -1.64 -10.15 -19.49
CA ALA A 117 -2.88 -10.48 -18.79
C ALA A 117 -3.90 -9.33 -18.88
N ALA A 118 -3.43 -8.09 -18.74
CA ALA A 118 -4.26 -6.91 -18.94
C ALA A 118 -4.82 -6.83 -20.35
N GLU A 119 -4.03 -7.17 -21.38
CA GLU A 119 -4.44 -7.22 -22.78
C GLU A 119 -5.56 -8.26 -23.02
N ARG A 120 -5.48 -9.44 -22.39
CA ARG A 120 -6.55 -10.43 -22.51
C ARG A 120 -7.90 -9.91 -21.98
N VAL A 121 -7.87 -9.23 -20.83
CA VAL A 121 -9.08 -8.61 -20.26
C VAL A 121 -9.56 -7.47 -21.16
N TRP A 122 -8.67 -6.61 -21.65
CA TRP A 122 -9.02 -5.54 -22.57
C TRP A 122 -9.72 -6.06 -23.84
N GLN A 123 -9.13 -7.03 -24.52
CA GLN A 123 -9.68 -7.63 -25.72
C GLN A 123 -11.05 -8.25 -25.48
N PHE A 124 -11.20 -8.98 -24.37
CA PHE A 124 -12.49 -9.57 -24.00
C PHE A 124 -13.54 -8.49 -23.75
N GLN A 125 -13.25 -7.49 -22.94
CA GLN A 125 -14.20 -6.44 -22.55
C GLN A 125 -14.56 -5.49 -23.70
N THR A 126 -13.71 -5.38 -24.71
CA THR A 126 -13.98 -4.51 -25.88
C THR A 126 -14.57 -5.26 -27.07
N SER A 127 -14.65 -6.59 -27.03
CA SER A 127 -15.07 -7.44 -28.15
C SER A 127 -16.50 -7.23 -28.62
N CYS A 128 -17.43 -6.86 -27.71
CA CYS A 128 -18.85 -6.66 -28.00
C CYS A 128 -19.29 -5.19 -27.88
N GLY A 129 -18.34 -4.26 -27.91
CA GLY A 129 -18.62 -2.82 -27.89
C GLY A 129 -19.40 -2.38 -26.65
N ARG A 130 -20.52 -1.65 -26.83
CA ARG A 130 -21.31 -1.08 -25.73
C ARG A 130 -22.06 -2.07 -24.84
N HIS A 131 -22.01 -3.35 -25.15
CA HIS A 131 -22.69 -4.38 -24.35
C HIS A 131 -21.89 -4.84 -23.13
N MET A 132 -20.61 -4.48 -23.05
CA MET A 132 -19.70 -4.90 -21.98
C MET A 132 -19.15 -3.70 -21.21
N THR A 133 -18.79 -3.95 -19.96
CA THR A 133 -18.08 -2.95 -19.14
C THR A 133 -16.76 -2.59 -19.82
N ARG A 134 -16.53 -1.32 -20.07
CA ARG A 134 -15.29 -0.83 -20.67
C ARG A 134 -14.20 -0.70 -19.61
N PRO A 135 -12.99 -1.23 -19.79
CA PRO A 135 -11.89 -0.88 -18.93
C PRO A 135 -11.59 0.63 -19.01
N GLY A 136 -11.50 1.30 -17.85
CA GLY A 136 -11.20 2.73 -17.73
C GLY A 136 -9.91 2.99 -16.96
N ALA A 137 -9.47 2.01 -16.14
CA ALA A 137 -8.24 2.12 -15.36
C ALA A 137 -7.59 0.76 -15.15
N ILE A 138 -6.31 0.79 -14.76
CA ILE A 138 -5.63 -0.30 -14.08
C ILE A 138 -5.42 0.05 -12.60
N TYR A 139 -5.42 -0.97 -11.76
CA TYR A 139 -5.08 -0.91 -10.33
C TYR A 139 -3.91 -1.83 -10.05
N ILE A 140 -2.87 -1.28 -9.44
CA ILE A 140 -1.67 -2.01 -9.03
C ILE A 140 -1.33 -1.65 -7.58
N SER A 141 -0.77 -2.60 -6.82
CA SER A 141 -0.34 -2.39 -5.44
C SER A 141 1.19 -2.40 -5.33
N ASN A 142 1.79 -1.48 -4.60
CA ASN A 142 3.21 -1.53 -4.22
C ASN A 142 3.37 -1.37 -2.70
N THR A 143 3.81 -2.41 -1.98
CA THR A 143 4.12 -3.78 -2.45
C THR A 143 2.86 -4.53 -2.87
N THR A 144 3.02 -5.60 -3.67
CA THR A 144 1.88 -6.47 -4.00
C THR A 144 1.34 -7.17 -2.76
N GLU A 145 0.14 -7.74 -2.83
CA GLU A 145 -0.48 -8.46 -1.70
C GLU A 145 0.37 -9.66 -1.24
N SER A 146 1.11 -10.25 -2.17
CA SER A 146 2.04 -11.35 -1.91
C SER A 146 3.49 -10.91 -1.65
N GLY A 147 3.72 -9.63 -1.33
CA GLY A 147 5.01 -9.08 -0.91
C GLY A 147 5.98 -8.74 -2.04
N GLY A 148 5.54 -8.82 -3.30
CA GLY A 148 6.36 -8.43 -4.45
C GLY A 148 6.63 -6.92 -4.48
N VAL A 149 7.81 -6.55 -4.92
CA VAL A 149 8.24 -5.15 -5.09
C VAL A 149 8.36 -4.84 -6.57
N TRP A 150 7.71 -3.77 -7.03
CA TRP A 150 7.85 -3.30 -8.40
C TRP A 150 9.24 -2.71 -8.63
N ASP A 151 9.94 -3.22 -9.64
CA ASP A 151 11.11 -2.55 -10.22
C ASP A 151 10.70 -1.58 -11.34
N LEU A 152 11.63 -0.70 -11.72
CA LEU A 152 11.38 0.33 -12.72
C LEU A 152 10.93 -0.26 -14.07
N ALA A 153 11.58 -1.32 -14.54
CA ALA A 153 11.31 -1.87 -15.87
C ALA A 153 9.92 -2.52 -15.94
N ARG A 154 9.54 -3.29 -14.91
CA ARG A 154 8.21 -3.91 -14.82
C ARG A 154 7.11 -2.87 -14.66
N PHE A 155 7.36 -1.83 -13.84
CA PHE A 155 6.43 -0.74 -13.65
C PHE A 155 6.20 0.04 -14.95
N ASP A 156 7.27 0.38 -15.68
CA ASP A 156 7.14 1.08 -16.96
C ASP A 156 6.40 0.24 -18.00
N ALA A 157 6.65 -1.06 -18.07
CA ALA A 157 5.99 -1.93 -19.04
C ALA A 157 4.46 -1.91 -18.90
N ILE A 158 3.93 -2.00 -17.68
CA ILE A 158 2.48 -1.94 -17.47
C ILE A 158 1.93 -0.52 -17.67
N CYS A 159 2.68 0.51 -17.28
CA CYS A 159 2.29 1.90 -17.52
C CYS A 159 2.24 2.22 -19.03
N ASP A 160 3.23 1.80 -19.81
CA ASP A 160 3.26 2.00 -21.27
C ASP A 160 2.11 1.28 -21.96
N TRP A 161 1.76 0.07 -21.50
CA TRP A 161 0.59 -0.64 -21.97
C TRP A 161 -0.70 0.13 -21.66
N ALA A 162 -0.86 0.63 -20.44
CA ALA A 162 -2.05 1.38 -20.03
C ALA A 162 -2.18 2.69 -20.81
N ASP A 163 -1.08 3.43 -20.99
CA ASP A 163 -1.03 4.67 -21.78
C ASP A 163 -1.41 4.40 -23.25
N GLY A 164 -0.93 3.30 -23.84
CA GLY A 164 -1.27 2.87 -25.21
C GLY A 164 -2.78 2.60 -25.40
N HIS A 165 -3.50 2.27 -24.32
CA HIS A 165 -4.94 2.02 -24.31
C HIS A 165 -5.77 3.20 -23.79
N GLY A 166 -5.12 4.29 -23.37
CA GLY A 166 -5.77 5.48 -22.80
C GLY A 166 -6.41 5.22 -21.43
N LEU A 167 -5.87 4.25 -20.67
CA LEU A 167 -6.34 3.89 -19.34
C LEU A 167 -5.72 4.76 -18.27
N LYS A 168 -6.46 5.00 -17.21
CA LYS A 168 -5.95 5.63 -15.99
C LYS A 168 -5.10 4.63 -15.19
N ILE A 169 -4.07 5.12 -14.51
CA ILE A 169 -3.19 4.30 -13.68
C ILE A 169 -3.40 4.71 -12.23
N PHE A 170 -3.91 3.78 -11.43
CA PHE A 170 -4.07 3.96 -9.98
C PHE A 170 -3.15 3.01 -9.23
N LEU A 171 -2.28 3.56 -8.36
CA LEU A 171 -1.39 2.75 -7.53
C LEU A 171 -1.83 2.80 -6.06
N ASP A 172 -2.19 1.64 -5.54
CA ASP A 172 -2.36 1.38 -4.11
C ASP A 172 -0.99 1.37 -3.44
N GLY A 173 -0.74 2.39 -2.68
CA GLY A 173 0.54 2.60 -1.99
C GLY A 173 0.48 2.29 -0.50
N ALA A 174 -0.40 1.37 -0.04
CA ALA A 174 -0.52 1.03 1.37
C ALA A 174 0.83 0.66 2.03
N ARG A 175 1.75 0.08 1.24
CA ARG A 175 3.13 -0.24 1.64
C ARG A 175 4.18 0.36 0.69
N ILE A 176 3.88 1.47 0.02
CA ILE A 176 4.78 2.09 -0.96
C ILE A 176 6.14 2.44 -0.36
N ALA A 177 6.18 2.84 0.91
CA ALA A 177 7.43 3.13 1.60
C ALA A 177 8.33 1.88 1.70
N SER A 178 7.75 0.72 2.07
CA SER A 178 8.46 -0.56 2.06
C SER A 178 8.94 -0.92 0.65
N GLY A 179 8.09 -0.76 -0.37
CA GLY A 179 8.46 -1.02 -1.76
C GLY A 179 9.64 -0.16 -2.23
N LEU A 180 9.55 1.16 -2.07
CA LEU A 180 10.58 2.09 -2.57
C LEU A 180 11.89 2.08 -1.76
N THR A 181 11.86 1.63 -0.50
CA THR A 181 13.08 1.46 0.30
C THR A 181 13.70 0.07 0.17
N SER A 182 13.07 -0.83 -0.56
CA SER A 182 13.58 -2.17 -0.87
C SER A 182 14.71 -2.11 -1.91
N PRO A 183 15.74 -2.96 -1.79
CA PRO A 183 16.74 -3.13 -2.85
C PRO A 183 16.12 -3.59 -4.19
N ALA A 184 14.98 -4.29 -4.15
CA ALA A 184 14.28 -4.78 -5.33
C ALA A 184 13.55 -3.69 -6.11
N ALA A 185 13.45 -2.46 -5.60
CA ALA A 185 12.84 -1.34 -6.33
C ALA A 185 13.53 -1.02 -7.68
N GLY A 186 14.79 -1.46 -7.87
CA GLY A 186 15.48 -1.43 -9.14
C GLY A 186 15.53 -0.06 -9.82
N GLY A 187 15.61 1.02 -9.02
CA GLY A 187 15.61 2.40 -9.50
C GLY A 187 14.23 3.05 -9.61
N LEU A 188 13.13 2.36 -9.27
CA LEU A 188 11.81 2.97 -9.17
C LEU A 188 11.81 3.99 -8.01
N THR A 189 11.39 5.22 -8.29
CA THR A 189 11.35 6.31 -7.32
C THR A 189 9.94 6.87 -7.17
N LEU A 190 9.68 7.59 -6.09
CA LEU A 190 8.40 8.29 -5.87
C LEU A 190 8.12 9.31 -6.99
N GLU A 191 9.15 10.05 -7.43
CA GLU A 191 9.02 10.99 -8.55
C GLU A 191 8.62 10.28 -9.85
N HIS A 192 9.15 9.08 -10.11
CA HIS A 192 8.79 8.31 -11.29
C HIS A 192 7.32 7.86 -11.24
N ILE A 193 6.88 7.33 -10.09
CA ILE A 193 5.47 6.98 -9.86
C ILE A 193 4.56 8.20 -10.05
N ALA A 194 4.93 9.35 -9.47
CA ALA A 194 4.15 10.57 -9.58
C ALA A 194 4.02 11.10 -11.04
N ARG A 195 4.99 10.78 -11.90
CA ARG A 195 4.91 11.13 -13.33
C ARG A 195 4.00 10.20 -14.13
N ARG A 196 3.89 8.94 -13.74
CA ARG A 196 3.18 7.92 -14.52
C ARG A 196 1.74 7.70 -14.06
N CYS A 197 1.45 7.82 -12.76
CA CYS A 197 0.15 7.52 -12.23
C CYS A 197 -0.85 8.68 -12.41
N SER A 198 -2.09 8.35 -12.72
CA SER A 198 -3.25 9.27 -12.68
C SER A 198 -3.56 9.67 -11.23
N ALA A 199 -3.42 8.72 -10.32
CA ALA A 199 -3.44 8.91 -8.88
C ALA A 199 -2.75 7.73 -8.18
N PHE A 200 -2.21 7.99 -7.00
CA PHE A 200 -1.68 6.97 -6.08
C PHE A 200 -1.78 7.47 -4.65
N TYR A 201 -1.59 6.61 -3.68
CA TYR A 201 -1.52 7.09 -2.31
C TYR A 201 -0.28 6.62 -1.56
N LEU A 202 0.13 7.44 -0.60
CA LEU A 202 1.22 7.18 0.34
C LEU A 202 0.62 6.64 1.63
N GLY A 203 0.87 5.36 1.90
CA GLY A 203 0.34 4.68 3.07
C GLY A 203 0.92 5.20 4.37
N GLY A 204 0.07 5.68 5.28
CA GLY A 204 0.47 6.10 6.63
C GLY A 204 0.11 5.06 7.69
N THR A 205 -1.07 4.46 7.60
CA THR A 205 -1.59 3.49 8.57
C THR A 205 -0.61 2.34 8.84
N LYS A 206 0.04 1.82 7.81
CA LYS A 206 0.98 0.70 7.91
C LYS A 206 2.44 1.15 8.09
N ASN A 207 2.67 2.46 8.12
CA ASN A 207 4.01 3.06 8.19
C ASN A 207 4.18 4.00 9.40
N GLY A 208 3.72 3.56 10.56
CA GLY A 208 3.96 4.24 11.84
C GLY A 208 3.05 5.41 12.16
N MET A 209 1.92 5.56 11.46
CA MET A 209 0.88 6.54 11.79
C MET A 209 -0.28 5.87 12.52
N LEU A 210 -1.12 6.65 13.23
CA LEU A 210 -2.34 6.14 13.84
C LEU A 210 -3.36 5.70 12.78
N MET A 211 -3.46 6.48 11.70
CA MET A 211 -4.37 6.23 10.58
C MET A 211 -4.02 7.18 9.43
N GLY A 212 -4.52 6.86 8.25
CA GLY A 212 -4.58 7.77 7.13
C GLY A 212 -3.60 7.46 6.01
N GLU A 213 -4.03 7.93 4.83
CA GLU A 213 -3.30 7.82 3.58
C GLU A 213 -3.27 9.19 2.91
N ALA A 214 -2.17 9.55 2.27
CA ALA A 214 -2.10 10.77 1.47
C ALA A 214 -2.22 10.42 -0.02
N MET A 215 -3.34 10.77 -0.63
CA MET A 215 -3.58 10.56 -2.06
C MET A 215 -2.95 11.69 -2.86
N VAL A 216 -2.10 11.34 -3.80
CA VAL A 216 -1.48 12.24 -4.78
C VAL A 216 -2.23 12.09 -6.09
N ILE A 217 -2.78 13.19 -6.61
CA ILE A 217 -3.72 13.20 -7.72
C ILE A 217 -3.15 14.05 -8.86
N ALA A 218 -2.89 13.42 -10.01
CA ALA A 218 -2.50 14.08 -11.25
C ALA A 218 -3.69 14.26 -12.21
N ASP A 219 -4.66 13.34 -12.18
CA ASP A 219 -5.80 13.34 -13.09
C ASP A 219 -6.76 14.52 -12.81
N PRO A 220 -7.06 15.37 -13.83
CA PRO A 220 -7.89 16.56 -13.63
C PRO A 220 -9.35 16.24 -13.28
N LYS A 221 -9.91 15.10 -13.75
CA LYS A 221 -11.25 14.68 -13.41
C LYS A 221 -11.34 14.33 -11.94
N LEU A 222 -10.38 13.55 -11.45
CA LEU A 222 -10.33 13.16 -10.04
C LEU A 222 -10.08 14.38 -9.13
N LYS A 223 -9.20 15.31 -9.50
CA LYS A 223 -9.00 16.55 -8.75
C LYS A 223 -10.32 17.30 -8.53
N ALA A 224 -11.10 17.48 -9.60
CA ALA A 224 -12.38 18.17 -9.53
C ALA A 224 -13.44 17.39 -8.74
N ALA A 225 -13.43 16.07 -8.82
CA ALA A 225 -14.43 15.20 -8.17
C ALA A 225 -14.10 14.90 -6.70
N PHE A 226 -12.82 14.88 -6.34
CA PHE A 226 -12.33 14.34 -5.06
C PHE A 226 -13.04 14.94 -3.83
N PRO A 227 -13.17 16.27 -3.66
CA PRO A 227 -13.77 16.84 -2.46
C PRO A 227 -15.24 16.39 -2.25
N PHE A 228 -15.97 16.24 -3.35
CA PHE A 228 -17.38 15.82 -3.31
C PHE A 228 -17.50 14.34 -3.04
N VAL A 229 -16.74 13.51 -3.76
CA VAL A 229 -16.72 12.06 -3.57
C VAL A 229 -16.23 11.70 -2.17
N GLN A 230 -15.20 12.35 -1.68
CA GLN A 230 -14.70 12.14 -0.31
C GLN A 230 -15.79 12.40 0.74
N LYS A 231 -16.54 13.50 0.60
CA LYS A 231 -17.63 13.81 1.52
C LYS A 231 -18.78 12.82 1.40
N GLU A 232 -19.19 12.50 0.16
CA GLU A 232 -20.25 11.54 -0.14
C GLU A 232 -19.96 10.15 0.43
N ARG A 233 -18.70 9.69 0.29
CA ARG A 233 -18.24 8.38 0.77
C ARG A 233 -17.80 8.40 2.24
N CYS A 234 -18.17 9.43 3.00
CA CYS A 234 -17.90 9.56 4.44
C CYS A 234 -16.39 9.59 4.81
N GLY A 235 -15.52 9.90 3.85
CA GLY A 235 -14.06 9.91 4.05
C GLY A 235 -13.50 11.24 4.57
N LEU A 236 -14.32 12.28 4.71
CA LEU A 236 -13.88 13.61 5.15
C LEU A 236 -14.02 13.78 6.66
N LEU A 237 -12.91 13.87 7.39
CA LEU A 237 -12.86 14.09 8.82
C LEU A 237 -13.06 15.56 9.18
N ALA A 238 -13.92 15.84 10.16
CA ALA A 238 -14.06 17.21 10.71
C ALA A 238 -12.76 17.71 11.37
N LYS A 239 -11.98 16.81 11.99
CA LYS A 239 -10.65 17.09 12.55
C LYS A 239 -9.56 16.59 11.59
N GLY A 240 -9.60 17.02 10.33
CA GLY A 240 -8.65 16.59 9.28
C GLY A 240 -7.19 16.90 9.61
N ARG A 241 -6.93 17.92 10.45
CA ARG A 241 -5.59 18.21 10.95
C ARG A 241 -4.87 17.01 11.57
N LEU A 242 -5.60 16.02 12.12
CA LEU A 242 -5.00 14.80 12.66
C LEU A 242 -4.21 14.03 11.59
N LEU A 243 -4.66 14.09 10.34
CA LEU A 243 -3.93 13.53 9.21
C LEU A 243 -2.76 14.43 8.81
N GLY A 244 -3.01 15.76 8.73
CA GLY A 244 -2.00 16.74 8.39
C GLY A 244 -0.77 16.70 9.30
N VAL A 245 -0.96 16.71 10.63
CA VAL A 245 0.13 16.65 11.61
C VAL A 245 0.99 15.40 11.43
N GLN A 246 0.37 14.24 11.16
CA GLN A 246 1.08 12.97 11.00
C GLN A 246 1.94 12.98 9.72
N PHE A 247 1.38 13.42 8.60
CA PHE A 247 2.11 13.49 7.32
C PHE A 247 3.15 14.61 7.32
N GLU A 248 2.87 15.77 7.92
CA GLU A 248 3.86 16.82 8.13
C GLU A 248 5.07 16.28 8.89
N THR A 249 4.84 15.62 10.03
CA THR A 249 5.92 15.04 10.85
C THR A 249 6.71 13.99 10.10
N ALA A 250 6.02 13.10 9.36
CA ALA A 250 6.66 12.00 8.66
C ALA A 250 7.52 12.45 7.46
N PHE A 251 7.11 13.51 6.76
CA PHE A 251 7.81 14.04 5.58
C PHE A 251 8.71 15.23 5.87
N ALA A 252 8.71 15.78 7.11
CA ALA A 252 9.63 16.84 7.48
C ALA A 252 11.09 16.39 7.31
N GLN A 253 11.90 17.29 6.74
CA GLN A 253 13.33 17.04 6.63
C GLN A 253 13.97 17.22 8.02
N PRO A 254 14.72 16.21 8.51
CA PRO A 254 15.45 16.35 9.77
C PRO A 254 16.48 17.49 9.71
N ALA A 255 16.69 18.17 10.83
CA ALA A 255 17.60 19.31 10.92
C ALA A 255 19.06 18.96 10.61
N ASP A 256 19.45 17.70 10.77
CA ASP A 256 20.78 17.17 10.46
C ASP A 256 20.95 16.79 8.96
N GLY A 257 19.93 17.02 8.14
CA GLY A 257 19.95 16.65 6.72
C GLY A 257 19.75 15.17 6.46
N GLY A 258 19.33 14.40 7.47
CA GLY A 258 19.01 12.99 7.34
C GLY A 258 17.78 12.69 6.47
N GLU A 259 17.46 11.42 6.34
CA GLU A 259 16.27 10.95 5.61
C GLU A 259 14.99 11.28 6.40
N ALA A 260 13.89 11.61 5.74
CA ALA A 260 12.60 11.84 6.38
C ALA A 260 12.10 10.59 7.13
N LEU A 261 11.40 10.79 8.24
CA LEU A 261 10.90 9.72 9.12
C LEU A 261 10.09 8.66 8.35
N TYR A 262 9.31 9.06 7.36
CA TYR A 262 8.51 8.17 6.51
C TYR A 262 9.33 7.02 5.91
N TRP A 263 10.52 7.31 5.41
CA TRP A 263 11.42 6.33 4.81
C TRP A 263 12.22 5.54 5.85
N GLN A 264 12.62 6.19 6.95
CA GLN A 264 13.35 5.53 8.03
C GLN A 264 12.54 4.38 8.65
N LEU A 265 11.23 4.59 8.90
CA LEU A 265 10.34 3.59 9.47
C LEU A 265 10.22 2.36 8.57
N ALA A 266 10.07 2.59 7.26
CA ALA A 266 9.99 1.51 6.27
C ALA A 266 11.30 0.72 6.16
N ARG A 267 12.46 1.40 6.15
CA ARG A 267 13.78 0.72 6.15
C ARG A 267 13.99 -0.15 7.37
N SER A 268 13.58 0.33 8.54
CA SER A 268 13.64 -0.45 9.78
C SER A 268 12.80 -1.72 9.67
N ALA A 269 11.54 -1.59 9.21
CA ALA A 269 10.66 -2.73 8.99
C ALA A 269 11.25 -3.73 7.98
N ASN A 270 11.71 -3.24 6.82
CA ASN A 270 12.34 -4.08 5.80
C ASN A 270 13.59 -4.80 6.32
N SER A 271 14.46 -4.11 7.08
CA SER A 271 15.65 -4.72 7.66
C SER A 271 15.33 -5.91 8.57
N CYS A 272 14.31 -5.77 9.43
CA CYS A 272 13.82 -6.86 10.27
C CYS A 272 13.23 -8.01 9.45
N ALA A 273 12.47 -7.70 8.39
CA ALA A 273 11.87 -8.70 7.51
C ALA A 273 12.93 -9.51 6.75
N LEU A 274 13.94 -8.84 6.20
CA LEU A 274 15.03 -9.52 5.47
C LEU A 274 15.88 -10.38 6.41
N LYS A 275 16.19 -9.91 7.63
CA LYS A 275 16.82 -10.72 8.66
C LYS A 275 16.01 -11.97 8.99
N LEU A 276 14.68 -11.83 9.12
CA LEU A 276 13.79 -12.97 9.36
C LEU A 276 13.82 -13.95 8.18
N ARG A 277 13.69 -13.45 6.95
CA ARG A 277 13.73 -14.28 5.74
C ARG A 277 15.00 -15.11 5.68
N ASP A 278 16.14 -14.45 5.78
CA ASP A 278 17.43 -15.08 5.63
C ASP A 278 17.65 -16.15 6.73
N GLY A 279 17.30 -15.83 7.98
CA GLY A 279 17.40 -16.79 9.08
C GLY A 279 16.45 -17.98 8.94
N MET A 280 15.20 -17.77 8.46
CA MET A 280 14.27 -18.87 8.19
C MET A 280 14.78 -19.80 7.07
N VAL A 281 15.33 -19.22 5.99
CA VAL A 281 15.93 -19.99 4.89
C VAL A 281 17.15 -20.79 5.37
N GLU A 282 18.03 -20.22 6.18
CA GLU A 282 19.17 -20.92 6.79
C GLU A 282 18.73 -22.09 7.68
N LEU A 283 17.57 -22.00 8.31
CA LEU A 283 16.97 -23.09 9.10
C LEU A 283 16.24 -24.12 8.25
N GLY A 284 16.18 -23.95 6.92
CA GLY A 284 15.58 -24.90 5.98
C GLY A 284 14.08 -24.70 5.72
N PHE A 285 13.47 -23.59 6.15
CA PHE A 285 12.09 -23.28 5.78
C PHE A 285 12.01 -22.85 4.32
N GLU A 286 10.99 -23.36 3.61
CA GLU A 286 10.76 -23.08 2.18
C GLU A 286 10.03 -21.74 2.00
N PRO A 287 10.64 -20.71 1.40
CA PRO A 287 9.91 -19.51 1.02
C PRO A 287 8.81 -19.86 0.00
N TYR A 288 7.59 -19.46 0.26
CA TYR A 288 6.51 -19.63 -0.72
C TYR A 288 6.73 -18.71 -1.95
N ARG A 289 7.17 -17.49 -1.68
CA ARG A 289 7.60 -16.51 -2.68
C ARG A 289 8.79 -15.72 -2.15
N HIS A 290 9.65 -15.30 -3.06
CA HIS A 290 10.69 -14.35 -2.70
C HIS A 290 10.06 -12.97 -2.48
N SER A 291 10.34 -12.39 -1.33
CA SER A 291 9.91 -11.02 -1.00
C SER A 291 11.07 -10.23 -0.40
N ASP A 292 11.29 -9.05 -0.94
CA ASP A 292 12.25 -8.07 -0.41
C ASP A 292 11.53 -6.90 0.32
N SER A 293 10.28 -7.13 0.75
CA SER A 293 9.45 -6.19 1.50
C SER A 293 9.35 -6.57 2.98
N ASN A 294 8.53 -5.81 3.73
CA ASN A 294 8.22 -6.11 5.13
C ASN A 294 7.29 -7.33 5.33
N GLN A 295 6.89 -8.02 4.27
CA GLN A 295 6.04 -9.21 4.30
C GLN A 295 6.83 -10.44 3.88
N GLN A 296 6.85 -11.50 4.69
CA GLN A 296 7.58 -12.74 4.40
C GLN A 296 6.64 -13.94 4.44
N PHE A 297 6.72 -14.80 3.43
CA PHE A 297 5.80 -15.93 3.24
C PHE A 297 6.56 -17.25 3.21
N PHE A 298 6.14 -18.21 4.05
CA PHE A 298 6.78 -19.52 4.14
C PHE A 298 5.77 -20.65 4.05
N THR A 299 6.18 -21.72 3.36
CA THR A 299 5.44 -22.98 3.32
C THR A 299 5.82 -23.83 4.52
N VAL A 300 4.85 -24.21 5.33
CA VAL A 300 5.05 -24.96 6.57
C VAL A 300 4.06 -26.11 6.71
N SER A 301 4.38 -27.08 7.55
CA SER A 301 3.44 -28.13 7.97
C SER A 301 2.34 -27.57 8.89
N THR A 302 1.24 -28.29 9.04
CA THR A 302 0.16 -27.90 9.97
C THR A 302 0.65 -27.76 11.42
N SER A 303 1.57 -28.63 11.86
CA SER A 303 2.12 -28.55 13.22
C SER A 303 3.01 -27.33 13.43
N GLN A 304 3.84 -27.00 12.43
CA GLN A 304 4.67 -25.77 12.45
C GLN A 304 3.79 -24.50 12.46
N GLN A 305 2.77 -24.46 11.60
CA GLN A 305 1.81 -23.36 11.56
C GLN A 305 1.16 -23.14 12.93
N GLN A 306 0.63 -24.18 13.58
CA GLN A 306 0.01 -24.09 14.90
C GLN A 306 0.99 -23.59 15.96
N ALA A 307 2.25 -24.01 15.91
CA ALA A 307 3.27 -23.55 16.84
C ALA A 307 3.61 -22.06 16.64
N PHE A 308 3.74 -21.59 15.38
CA PHE A 308 3.98 -20.18 15.08
C PHE A 308 2.78 -19.32 15.48
N GLU A 309 1.54 -19.71 15.15
CA GLU A 309 0.33 -18.97 15.54
C GLU A 309 0.19 -18.84 17.06
N ALA A 310 0.46 -19.92 17.80
CA ALA A 310 0.39 -19.91 19.26
C ALA A 310 1.45 -18.98 19.89
N ALA A 311 2.62 -18.84 19.27
CA ALA A 311 3.74 -18.09 19.83
C ALA A 311 3.78 -16.62 19.40
N CYS A 312 3.49 -16.32 18.12
CA CYS A 312 3.71 -14.99 17.54
C CYS A 312 2.53 -14.46 16.72
N SER A 313 1.39 -15.16 16.71
CA SER A 313 0.18 -14.70 15.99
C SER A 313 0.47 -14.35 14.52
N CYS A 314 1.13 -15.24 13.76
CA CYS A 314 1.26 -15.07 12.32
C CYS A 314 -0.06 -15.37 11.60
N GLU A 315 -0.19 -14.92 10.35
CA GLU A 315 -1.38 -15.17 9.54
C GLU A 315 -1.21 -16.42 8.69
N THR A 316 -2.20 -17.32 8.69
CA THR A 316 -2.32 -18.34 7.66
C THR A 316 -2.91 -17.71 6.39
N PHE A 317 -2.08 -17.54 5.36
CA PHE A 317 -2.46 -16.88 4.12
C PHE A 317 -3.38 -17.78 3.27
N PHE A 318 -2.98 -19.05 3.06
CA PHE A 318 -3.84 -20.09 2.47
C PHE A 318 -3.28 -21.49 2.69
N THR A 319 -4.04 -22.50 2.23
CA THR A 319 -3.66 -23.91 2.26
C THR A 319 -3.34 -24.39 0.85
N LEU A 320 -2.19 -25.04 0.68
CA LEU A 320 -1.79 -25.68 -0.57
C LEU A 320 -2.59 -26.99 -0.82
N PRO A 321 -2.69 -27.45 -2.09
CA PRO A 321 -3.40 -28.70 -2.41
C PRO A 321 -2.86 -29.95 -1.69
N ASP A 322 -1.58 -29.95 -1.32
CA ASP A 322 -0.92 -31.03 -0.57
C ASP A 322 -1.15 -30.96 0.96
N GLY A 323 -1.90 -29.97 1.42
CA GLY A 323 -2.24 -29.77 2.82
C GLY A 323 -1.26 -28.92 3.62
N ARG A 324 -0.11 -28.54 3.05
CA ARG A 324 0.81 -27.58 3.68
C ARG A 324 0.17 -26.21 3.78
N ARG A 325 0.64 -25.40 4.70
CA ARG A 325 0.15 -24.04 4.95
C ARG A 325 1.14 -23.02 4.42
N VAL A 326 0.63 -21.97 3.81
CA VAL A 326 1.41 -20.75 3.59
C VAL A 326 1.12 -19.77 4.72
N ILE A 327 2.11 -19.47 5.53
CA ILE A 327 2.01 -18.49 6.61
C ILE A 327 2.73 -17.21 6.21
N ARG A 328 2.19 -16.07 6.69
CA ARG A 328 2.77 -14.75 6.49
C ARG A 328 3.27 -14.20 7.81
N PHE A 329 4.50 -13.72 7.81
CA PHE A 329 5.06 -12.85 8.86
C PHE A 329 5.17 -11.44 8.31
N VAL A 330 4.75 -10.45 9.10
CA VAL A 330 4.83 -9.03 8.75
C VAL A 330 5.58 -8.29 9.85
N THR A 331 6.59 -7.52 9.45
CA THR A 331 7.29 -6.60 10.35
C THR A 331 6.71 -5.20 10.21
N SER A 332 6.75 -4.43 11.30
CA SER A 332 6.29 -3.05 11.36
C SER A 332 7.42 -2.10 11.76
N TRP A 333 7.12 -0.82 11.79
CA TRP A 333 8.02 0.21 12.33
C TRP A 333 8.50 -0.09 13.76
N ALA A 334 7.71 -0.83 14.53
CA ALA A 334 7.97 -1.13 15.94
C ALA A 334 8.74 -2.44 16.15
N THR A 335 8.89 -3.26 15.09
CA THR A 335 9.61 -4.53 15.18
C THR A 335 11.10 -4.29 15.43
N GLN A 336 11.65 -4.92 16.49
CA GLN A 336 13.07 -4.82 16.83
C GLN A 336 13.85 -6.04 16.32
N PRO A 337 15.15 -5.91 16.03
CA PRO A 337 16.00 -7.06 15.68
C PRO A 337 15.96 -8.21 16.70
N SER A 338 15.77 -7.90 17.99
CA SER A 338 15.62 -8.89 19.07
C SER A 338 14.32 -9.69 18.96
N ASP A 339 13.22 -9.07 18.46
CA ASP A 339 11.96 -9.78 18.22
C ASP A 339 12.14 -10.85 17.13
N VAL A 340 12.92 -10.52 16.10
CA VAL A 340 13.29 -11.45 15.03
C VAL A 340 14.17 -12.58 15.56
N ASP A 341 15.16 -12.28 16.40
CA ASP A 341 16.04 -13.30 17.02
C ASP A 341 15.23 -14.28 17.89
N GLU A 342 14.22 -13.79 18.61
CA GLU A 342 13.31 -14.62 19.39
C GLU A 342 12.49 -15.54 18.50
N LEU A 343 11.94 -15.03 17.38
CA LEU A 343 11.19 -15.82 16.41
C LEU A 343 12.07 -16.88 15.73
N LEU A 344 13.31 -16.53 15.33
CA LEU A 344 14.26 -17.48 14.76
C LEU A 344 14.68 -18.57 15.76
N SER A 345 14.77 -18.23 17.05
CA SER A 345 15.03 -19.22 18.10
C SER A 345 13.90 -20.24 18.22
N LEU A 346 12.64 -19.80 18.11
CA LEU A 346 11.50 -20.70 18.00
C LEU A 346 11.57 -21.55 16.72
N ALA A 347 11.78 -20.90 15.57
CA ALA A 347 11.85 -21.59 14.28
C ALA A 347 12.87 -22.73 14.28
N LYS A 348 14.05 -22.51 14.92
CA LYS A 348 15.08 -23.54 15.08
C LYS A 348 14.59 -24.79 15.82
N THR A 349 13.59 -24.68 16.68
CA THR A 349 13.02 -25.85 17.38
C THR A 349 11.99 -26.59 16.54
N LEU A 350 11.54 -25.98 15.44
CA LEU A 350 10.49 -26.50 14.55
C LEU A 350 11.04 -26.97 13.19
N ALA A 351 12.30 -26.69 12.90
CA ALA A 351 13.02 -27.06 11.67
C ALA A 351 13.48 -28.58 11.65
#